data_9f9d077c77a4b18300789361bf7d2b7f
#
_entry.id   9f9d077c77a4b18300789361bf7d2b7f
#
_cell.length_a   1.000
_cell.length_b   1.000
_cell.length_c   1.000
_cell.angle_alpha   90.00
_cell.angle_beta   90.00
_cell.angle_gamma   90.00
#
_symmetry.space_group_name_H-M   'P 1'
#
loop_
_entity.id
_entity.type
_entity.pdbx_description
1 polymer ?
#
loop_
_entity_poly.entity_id
_entity_poly.type
_entity_poly.pdbx_seq_one_letter_code
_entity_poly.pdbx_strand_id
1 'polypeptide(L)'
;MSIWVDADACPRPVKEILFKAAERTGIELTLVANHAMAVPRLPNVRLLQVQGGFDVADQEIAKRVGPGDLVITADIPLAADVIARGAQALNPRGEMYSADTIRALLTMRDFMDTMRASGVVTGGPPALSQADRQAF
;
A
#
# COMPACT_ATOMS: atom_id res chain seq x y z
N MET A 1 12.96 11.58 -1.58
CA MET A 1 12.02 10.45 -1.68
C MET A 1 11.28 10.29 -0.38
N SER A 2 9.99 10.15 -0.43
CA SER A 2 9.15 9.86 0.73
C SER A 2 8.44 8.52 0.53
N ILE A 3 8.19 7.82 1.62
CA ILE A 3 7.44 6.57 1.61
C ILE A 3 6.06 6.82 2.21
N TRP A 4 5.02 6.46 1.47
CA TRP A 4 3.62 6.57 1.89
C TRP A 4 3.06 5.17 2.07
N VAL A 5 2.38 4.93 3.18
CA VAL A 5 1.86 3.60 3.51
C VAL A 5 0.34 3.67 3.64
N ASP A 6 -0.35 2.81 2.88
CA ASP A 6 -1.78 2.53 3.09
C ASP A 6 -1.89 1.64 4.33
N ALA A 7 -1.92 2.27 5.50
CA ALA A 7 -1.65 1.59 6.76
C ALA A 7 -2.78 0.67 7.22
N ASP A 8 -4.02 0.95 6.82
CA ASP A 8 -5.16 0.11 7.19
C ASP A 8 -5.10 -1.27 6.53
N ALA A 9 -4.47 -1.36 5.36
CA ALA A 9 -4.32 -2.60 4.61
C ALA A 9 -2.93 -3.22 4.74
N CYS A 10 -2.03 -2.60 5.52
CA CYS A 10 -0.65 -3.06 5.66
C CYS A 10 -0.50 -3.97 6.88
N PRO A 11 -0.01 -5.22 6.72
CA PRO A 11 0.21 -6.10 7.85
C PRO A 11 1.23 -5.54 8.85
N ARG A 12 1.03 -5.85 10.12
CA ARG A 12 1.91 -5.37 11.19
C ARG A 12 3.39 -5.72 10.99
N PRO A 13 3.76 -6.95 10.58
CA PRO A 13 5.18 -7.26 10.35
C PRO A 13 5.82 -6.38 9.28
N VAL A 14 5.08 -5.98 8.26
CA VAL A 14 5.56 -5.09 7.20
C VAL A 14 5.77 -3.69 7.76
N LYS A 15 4.84 -3.19 8.57
CA LYS A 15 5.00 -1.89 9.24
C LYS A 15 6.26 -1.85 10.10
N GLU A 16 6.55 -2.91 10.85
CA GLU A 16 7.76 -3.01 11.67
C GLU A 16 9.03 -2.93 10.84
N ILE A 17 9.06 -3.59 9.68
CA ILE A 17 10.19 -3.50 8.74
C ILE A 17 10.38 -2.07 8.26
N LEU A 18 9.29 -1.40 7.92
CA LEU A 18 9.32 0.00 7.46
C LEU A 18 9.82 0.94 8.56
N PHE A 19 9.40 0.74 9.80
CA PHE A 19 9.87 1.55 10.93
C PHE A 19 11.39 1.42 11.12
N LYS A 20 11.90 0.19 11.05
CA LYS A 20 13.34 -0.06 11.16
C LYS A 20 14.11 0.56 9.99
N ALA A 21 13.58 0.46 8.79
CA ALA A 21 14.20 1.08 7.62
C ALA A 21 14.23 2.61 7.72
N ALA A 22 13.14 3.22 8.19
CA ALA A 22 13.08 4.66 8.38
C ALA A 22 14.07 5.13 9.45
N GLU A 23 14.19 4.40 10.55
CA GLU A 23 15.15 4.69 11.61
C GLU A 23 16.59 4.64 11.09
N ARG A 24 16.90 3.63 10.30
CA ARG A 24 18.25 3.43 9.77
C ARG A 24 18.64 4.44 8.70
N THR A 25 17.69 4.81 7.83
CA THR A 25 17.99 5.61 6.63
C THR A 25 17.62 7.09 6.77
N GLY A 26 16.77 7.44 7.73
CA GLY A 26 16.28 8.81 7.87
C GLY A 26 15.25 9.23 6.81
N ILE A 27 14.78 8.29 5.98
CA ILE A 27 13.77 8.59 4.95
C ILE A 27 12.44 8.94 5.62
N GLU A 28 11.73 9.92 5.07
CA GLU A 28 10.40 10.28 5.55
C GLU A 28 9.42 9.14 5.29
N LEU A 29 8.74 8.71 6.33
CA LEU A 29 7.74 7.66 6.31
C LEU A 29 6.42 8.22 6.84
N THR A 30 5.39 8.22 6.02
CA THR A 30 4.05 8.67 6.42
C THR A 30 3.07 7.50 6.28
N LEU A 31 2.45 7.13 7.40
CA LEU A 31 1.37 6.15 7.40
C LEU A 31 0.05 6.91 7.30
N VAL A 32 -0.80 6.49 6.38
CA VAL A 32 -2.14 7.09 6.22
C VAL A 32 -3.17 6.04 6.63
N ALA A 33 -3.99 6.38 7.61
CA ALA A 33 -4.95 5.45 8.20
C ALA A 33 -6.23 6.18 8.59
N ASN A 34 -7.33 5.46 8.67
CA ASN A 34 -8.61 6.01 9.13
C ASN A 34 -8.84 5.81 10.63
N HIS A 35 -7.87 5.30 11.35
CA HIS A 35 -7.90 5.15 12.81
C HIS A 35 -6.52 5.42 13.40
N ALA A 36 -6.48 5.71 14.70
CA ALA A 36 -5.22 5.92 15.40
C ALA A 36 -4.46 4.60 15.54
N MET A 37 -3.15 4.66 15.35
CA MET A 37 -2.27 3.53 15.57
C MET A 37 -0.93 4.01 16.11
N ALA A 38 -0.23 3.12 16.83
CA ALA A 38 1.07 3.46 17.40
C ALA A 38 2.13 3.53 16.30
N VAL A 39 2.92 4.60 16.33
CA VAL A 39 4.10 4.75 15.48
C VAL A 39 5.30 5.11 16.34
N PRO A 40 6.54 4.76 15.93
CA PRO A 40 7.73 5.15 16.67
C PRO A 40 7.86 6.67 16.78
N ARG A 41 8.47 7.12 17.86
CA ARG A 41 8.76 8.54 18.07
C ARG A 41 10.05 8.94 17.35
N LEU A 42 9.97 8.98 16.02
CA LEU A 42 11.08 9.37 15.17
C LEU A 42 10.68 10.64 14.40
N PRO A 43 11.61 11.59 14.19
CA PRO A 43 11.26 12.85 13.53
C PRO A 43 10.84 12.69 12.08
N ASN A 44 11.21 11.57 11.44
CA ASN A 44 10.92 11.28 10.05
C ASN A 44 9.76 10.29 9.88
N VAL A 45 9.10 9.87 10.96
CA VAL A 45 7.95 8.96 10.91
C VAL A 45 6.73 9.66 11.48
N ARG A 46 5.64 9.67 10.72
CA ARG A 46 4.39 10.32 11.15
C ARG A 46 3.18 9.50 10.73
N LEU A 47 2.10 9.69 11.47
CA LEU A 47 0.79 9.14 11.15
C LEU A 47 -0.11 10.28 10.68
N LEU A 48 -0.68 10.13 9.48
CA LEU A 48 -1.73 11.01 8.99
C LEU A 48 -3.04 10.28 9.15
N GLN A 49 -3.82 10.68 10.15
CA GLN A 49 -5.14 10.09 10.38
C GLN A 49 -6.17 10.84 9.53
N VAL A 50 -6.94 10.09 8.73
CA VAL A 50 -8.00 10.62 7.89
C VAL A 50 -9.35 10.15 8.40
N GLN A 51 -10.43 10.79 7.93
CA GLN A 51 -11.77 10.36 8.28
C GLN A 51 -12.04 8.94 7.76
N GLY A 52 -12.80 8.15 8.53
CA GLY A 52 -13.27 6.86 8.06
C GLY A 52 -14.17 7.03 6.86
N GLY A 53 -14.09 6.07 5.95
CA GLY A 53 -14.89 6.07 4.74
C GLY A 53 -14.17 5.32 3.64
N PHE A 54 -14.91 4.95 2.61
CA PHE A 54 -14.38 4.21 1.48
C PHE A 54 -13.39 5.08 0.70
N ASP A 55 -12.21 4.58 0.47
CA ASP A 55 -11.15 5.20 -0.34
C ASP A 55 -10.59 6.54 0.17
N VAL A 56 -10.91 6.97 1.39
CA VAL A 56 -10.41 8.25 1.90
C VAL A 56 -8.90 8.26 2.04
N ALA A 57 -8.32 7.19 2.62
CA ALA A 57 -6.87 7.06 2.75
C ALA A 57 -6.21 7.00 1.38
N ASP A 58 -6.77 6.24 0.45
CA ASP A 58 -6.25 6.10 -0.92
C ASP A 58 -6.22 7.45 -1.64
N GLN A 59 -7.29 8.22 -1.53
CA GLN A 59 -7.38 9.54 -2.14
C GLN A 59 -6.35 10.50 -1.57
N GLU A 60 -6.13 10.45 -0.25
CA GLU A 60 -5.12 11.29 0.41
C GLU A 60 -3.71 10.97 -0.09
N ILE A 61 -3.38 9.68 -0.20
CA ILE A 61 -2.07 9.25 -0.72
C ILE A 61 -1.91 9.71 -2.17
N ALA A 62 -2.88 9.44 -3.03
CA ALA A 62 -2.82 9.81 -4.43
C ALA A 62 -2.65 11.32 -4.65
N LYS A 63 -3.27 12.11 -3.79
CA LYS A 63 -3.21 13.58 -3.83
C LYS A 63 -1.85 14.13 -3.42
N ARG A 64 -1.15 13.48 -2.49
CA ARG A 64 0.08 13.98 -1.88
C ARG A 64 1.35 13.42 -2.49
N VAL A 65 1.27 12.26 -3.15
CA VAL A 65 2.44 11.59 -3.70
C VAL A 65 3.00 12.37 -4.89
N GLY A 66 4.33 12.38 -5.00
CA GLY A 66 5.03 13.04 -6.10
C GLY A 66 6.00 12.10 -6.80
N PRO A 67 6.61 12.55 -7.91
CA PRO A 67 7.60 11.75 -8.63
C PRO A 67 8.76 11.33 -7.71
N GLY A 68 9.17 10.08 -7.82
CA GLY A 68 10.24 9.52 -6.99
C GLY A 68 9.81 9.00 -5.63
N ASP A 69 8.56 9.20 -5.23
CA ASP A 69 8.05 8.64 -3.97
C ASP A 69 7.74 7.15 -4.12
N LEU A 70 7.69 6.46 -2.98
CA LEU A 70 7.32 5.05 -2.93
C LEU A 70 6.02 4.90 -2.13
N VAL A 71 5.08 4.12 -2.64
CA VAL A 71 3.80 3.85 -1.97
C VAL A 71 3.71 2.36 -1.67
N ILE A 72 3.40 2.03 -0.41
CA ILE A 72 3.18 0.64 0.02
C ILE A 72 1.68 0.42 0.09
N THR A 73 1.16 -0.39 -0.81
CA THR A 73 -0.28 -0.67 -0.88
C THR A 73 -0.56 -1.99 -1.55
N ALA A 74 -1.65 -2.65 -1.14
CA ALA A 74 -2.22 -3.80 -1.82
C ALA A 74 -3.38 -3.40 -2.74
N ASP A 75 -3.74 -2.14 -2.75
CA ASP A 75 -4.85 -1.61 -3.56
C ASP A 75 -4.35 -1.34 -4.99
N ILE A 76 -4.85 -2.12 -5.93
CA ILE A 76 -4.42 -2.06 -7.33
C ILE A 76 -4.76 -0.72 -7.99
N PRO A 77 -5.99 -0.17 -7.84
CA PRO A 77 -6.28 1.16 -8.39
C PRO A 77 -5.40 2.27 -7.81
N LEU A 78 -5.08 2.23 -6.52
CA LEU A 78 -4.17 3.21 -5.93
C LEU A 78 -2.76 3.07 -6.52
N ALA A 79 -2.27 1.83 -6.67
CA ALA A 79 -0.96 1.58 -7.29
C ALA A 79 -0.91 2.15 -8.70
N ALA A 80 -1.95 1.96 -9.49
CA ALA A 80 -2.04 2.51 -10.85
C ALA A 80 -1.99 4.05 -10.84
N ASP A 81 -2.73 4.69 -9.92
CA ASP A 81 -2.75 6.15 -9.81
C ASP A 81 -1.37 6.72 -9.48
N VAL A 82 -0.68 6.12 -8.50
CA VAL A 82 0.62 6.67 -8.09
C VAL A 82 1.69 6.44 -9.15
N ILE A 83 1.64 5.32 -9.87
CA ILE A 83 2.56 5.05 -10.99
C ILE A 83 2.34 6.10 -12.10
N ALA A 84 1.10 6.43 -12.40
CA ALA A 84 0.78 7.47 -13.38
C ALA A 84 1.32 8.85 -12.98
N ARG A 85 1.54 9.09 -11.70
CA ARG A 85 2.10 10.34 -11.16
C ARG A 85 3.62 10.31 -11.05
N GLY A 86 4.28 9.25 -11.52
CA GLY A 86 5.73 9.11 -11.47
C GLY A 86 6.27 8.50 -10.20
N ALA A 87 5.43 8.04 -9.30
CA ALA A 87 5.83 7.32 -8.10
C ALA A 87 5.95 5.83 -8.37
N GLN A 88 6.57 5.12 -7.43
CA GLN A 88 6.64 3.67 -7.46
C GLN A 88 5.65 3.08 -6.46
N ALA A 89 5.19 1.88 -6.71
CA ALA A 89 4.29 1.17 -5.81
C ALA A 89 4.83 -0.23 -5.52
N LEU A 90 4.75 -0.62 -4.24
CA LEU A 90 5.22 -1.91 -3.75
C LEU A 90 4.09 -2.53 -2.91
N ASN A 91 3.78 -3.80 -3.16
CA ASN A 91 2.79 -4.48 -2.33
C ASN A 91 3.43 -4.99 -1.02
N PRO A 92 2.62 -5.30 0.00
CA PRO A 92 3.14 -5.80 1.28
C PRO A 92 3.86 -7.15 1.19
N ARG A 93 3.79 -7.83 0.07
CA ARG A 93 4.51 -9.10 -0.17
C ARG A 93 5.89 -8.89 -0.77
N GLY A 94 6.29 -7.63 -1.01
CA GLY A 94 7.60 -7.30 -1.55
C GLY A 94 7.68 -7.28 -3.07
N GLU A 95 6.56 -7.24 -3.75
CA GLU A 95 6.51 -7.19 -5.21
C GLU A 95 6.27 -5.77 -5.69
N MET A 96 7.11 -5.30 -6.62
CA MET A 96 6.94 -3.99 -7.25
C MET A 96 5.88 -4.07 -8.34
N TYR A 97 4.99 -3.09 -8.36
CA TYR A 97 4.08 -2.90 -9.49
C TYR A 97 4.81 -2.16 -10.61
N SER A 98 4.55 -2.55 -11.84
CA SER A 98 4.99 -1.80 -13.03
C SER A 98 3.76 -1.39 -13.84
N ALA A 99 3.92 -0.47 -14.80
CA ALA A 99 2.82 -0.06 -15.65
C ALA A 99 2.20 -1.24 -16.40
N ASP A 100 3.03 -2.17 -16.86
CA ASP A 100 2.56 -3.35 -17.59
C ASP A 100 1.85 -4.36 -16.68
N THR A 101 2.44 -4.67 -15.52
CA THR A 101 1.83 -5.60 -14.56
C THR A 101 0.55 -5.03 -13.97
N ILE A 102 0.49 -3.72 -13.74
CA ILE A 102 -0.71 -3.09 -13.16
C ILE A 102 -1.91 -3.21 -14.12
N ARG A 103 -1.68 -3.10 -15.41
CA ARG A 103 -2.74 -3.26 -16.41
C ARG A 103 -3.32 -4.68 -16.38
N ALA A 104 -2.45 -5.68 -16.31
CA ALA A 104 -2.87 -7.07 -16.20
C ALA A 104 -3.64 -7.33 -14.90
N LEU A 105 -3.17 -6.76 -13.78
CA LEU A 105 -3.82 -6.92 -12.48
C LEU A 105 -5.19 -6.25 -12.43
N LEU A 106 -5.36 -5.09 -13.05
CA LEU A 106 -6.65 -4.42 -13.14
C LEU A 106 -7.65 -5.27 -13.95
N THR A 107 -7.21 -5.84 -15.05
CA THR A 107 -8.05 -6.73 -15.85
C THR A 107 -8.47 -7.96 -15.06
N MET A 108 -7.54 -8.58 -14.34
CA MET A 108 -7.83 -9.73 -13.49
C MET A 108 -8.80 -9.38 -12.37
N ARG A 109 -8.63 -8.21 -11.74
CA ARG A 109 -9.52 -7.75 -10.70
C ARG A 109 -10.95 -7.58 -11.21
N ASP A 110 -11.12 -6.96 -12.38
CA ASP A 110 -12.43 -6.78 -13.00
C ASP A 110 -13.07 -8.12 -13.34
N PHE A 111 -12.29 -9.06 -13.86
CA PHE A 111 -12.76 -10.42 -14.13
C PHE A 111 -13.23 -11.10 -12.85
N MET A 112 -12.46 -11.05 -11.77
CA MET A 112 -12.81 -11.67 -10.50
C MET A 112 -14.06 -11.03 -9.88
N ASP A 113 -14.22 -9.72 -9.99
CA ASP A 113 -15.41 -9.01 -9.54
C ASP A 113 -16.65 -9.48 -10.31
N THR A 114 -16.53 -9.66 -11.62
CA THR A 114 -17.61 -10.19 -12.45
C THR A 114 -17.99 -11.61 -12.03
N MET A 115 -17.01 -12.46 -11.76
CA MET A 115 -17.23 -13.82 -11.30
C MET A 115 -17.99 -13.86 -9.97
N ARG A 116 -17.59 -13.00 -9.02
CA ARG A 116 -18.30 -12.89 -7.73
C ARG A 116 -19.74 -12.42 -7.90
N ALA A 117 -19.95 -11.41 -8.74
CA ALA A 117 -21.29 -10.90 -9.04
C ALA A 117 -22.20 -11.96 -9.67
N SER A 118 -21.61 -12.92 -10.41
CA SER A 118 -22.33 -14.05 -11.04
C SER A 118 -22.58 -15.21 -10.09
N GLY A 119 -22.23 -15.09 -8.82
CA GLY A 119 -22.43 -16.13 -7.81
C GLY A 119 -21.33 -17.16 -7.75
N VAL A 120 -20.24 -16.99 -8.48
CA VAL A 120 -19.07 -17.86 -8.38
C VAL A 120 -18.27 -17.49 -7.14
N VAL A 121 -18.09 -18.41 -6.22
CA VAL A 121 -17.33 -18.19 -5.00
C VAL A 121 -15.85 -18.35 -5.31
N THR A 122 -15.09 -17.28 -5.10
CA THR A 122 -13.62 -17.34 -5.15
C THR A 122 -13.12 -17.17 -3.71
N GLY A 123 -12.09 -17.93 -3.34
CA GLY A 123 -11.46 -17.78 -2.02
C GLY A 123 -10.87 -16.38 -1.86
N GLY A 124 -10.78 -15.92 -0.61
CA GLY A 124 -10.08 -14.68 -0.30
C GLY A 124 -8.56 -14.83 -0.51
N PRO A 125 -7.81 -13.73 -0.48
CA PRO A 125 -6.36 -13.83 -0.57
C PRO A 125 -5.80 -14.61 0.61
N PRO A 126 -4.75 -15.42 0.39
CA PRO A 126 -4.13 -16.16 1.49
C PRO A 126 -3.45 -15.19 2.46
N ALA A 127 -3.34 -15.61 3.73
CA ALA A 127 -2.58 -14.86 4.72
C ALA A 127 -1.12 -14.77 4.28
N LEU A 128 -0.43 -13.72 4.73
CA LEU A 128 1.00 -13.56 4.48
C LEU A 128 1.79 -14.71 5.09
N SER A 129 2.58 -15.37 4.26
CA SER A 129 3.50 -16.41 4.70
C SER A 129 4.81 -15.79 5.19
N GLN A 130 5.64 -16.60 5.82
CA GLN A 130 6.99 -16.19 6.20
C GLN A 130 7.81 -15.77 4.97
N ALA A 131 7.69 -16.49 3.87
CA ALA A 131 8.38 -16.17 2.63
C ALA A 131 7.95 -14.81 2.08
N ASP A 132 6.67 -14.48 2.16
CA ASP A 132 6.16 -13.18 1.72
C ASP A 132 6.76 -12.05 2.55
N ARG A 133 6.89 -12.23 3.87
CA ARG A 133 7.51 -11.24 4.76
C ARG A 133 8.98 -11.02 4.43
N GLN A 134 9.70 -12.09 4.13
CA GLN A 134 11.12 -12.01 3.77
C GLN A 134 11.32 -11.32 2.42
N ALA A 135 10.43 -11.53 1.48
CA ALA A 135 10.48 -10.89 0.17
C ALA A 135 10.28 -9.37 0.25
N PHE A 136 9.52 -8.91 1.23
CA PHE A 136 9.31 -7.47 1.43
C PHE A 136 10.58 -6.79 1.93
#